data_af578493a9007b53d5d0804a3a17cfd5
#
_entry.id   af578493a9007b53d5d0804a3a17cfd5
#
_cell.length_a   1.000
_cell.length_b   1.000
_cell.length_c   1.000
_cell.angle_alpha   90.00
_cell.angle_beta   90.00
_cell.angle_gamma   90.00
#
_symmetry.space_group_name_H-M   'P 1'
#
loop_
_entity.id
_entity.type
_entity.pdbx_description
1 polymer ?
#
loop_
_entity_poly.entity_id
_entity_poly.type
_entity_poly.pdbx_seq_one_letter_code
_entity_poly.pdbx_strand_id
1 'polypeptide(L)'
;MIRTNELVKVFRTEEVETTALNKVNVEIKEGEFVSIMGPSGCGKSTLLNILGLLDNPSGGEYYLLDEEVSKYSERQRSNLRKNNIGFVFQSFNLIDELTIHENVELPLLYQNVPSSQRKERVEEALERFNLMPRQNHFPQQLSGGQQQRVAVARAVITRPKLILADEPTGNLDSAHGEEVMSSLTQLNEEGTTIIMVTHSPTYAEYGTRIIHLFDGSVVTDVKGKPMV
;
A
#
# COMPACT_ATOMS: atom_id res chain seq x y z
N MET A 1 11.98 -9.33 4.92
CA MET A 1 10.80 -8.98 4.12
C MET A 1 11.13 -8.10 2.91
N ILE A 2 11.65 -6.89 3.11
CA ILE A 2 12.09 -5.94 2.07
C ILE A 2 13.51 -5.49 2.36
N ARG A 3 14.36 -5.43 1.31
CA ARG A 3 15.69 -4.82 1.38
C ARG A 3 16.01 -4.16 0.04
N THR A 4 16.49 -2.92 0.09
CA THR A 4 17.01 -2.19 -1.08
C THR A 4 18.48 -1.84 -0.87
N ASN A 5 19.28 -1.98 -1.92
CA ASN A 5 20.70 -1.61 -1.92
C ASN A 5 20.94 -0.59 -3.03
N GLU A 6 21.34 0.62 -2.65
CA GLU A 6 21.61 1.73 -3.59
C GLU A 6 20.54 1.89 -4.67
N LEU A 7 19.25 1.80 -4.29
CA LEU A 7 18.13 1.85 -5.22
C LEU A 7 18.05 3.24 -5.87
N VAL A 8 18.03 3.26 -7.20
CA VAL A 8 17.98 4.48 -8.01
C VAL A 8 16.78 4.45 -8.95
N LYS A 9 16.09 5.59 -9.06
CA LYS A 9 15.08 5.80 -10.11
C LYS A 9 15.31 7.12 -10.79
N VAL A 10 15.46 7.06 -12.11
CA VAL A 10 15.61 8.21 -12.98
C VAL A 10 14.49 8.19 -14.01
N PHE A 11 13.77 9.28 -14.12
CA PHE A 11 12.84 9.53 -15.22
C PHE A 11 13.53 10.37 -16.29
N ARG A 12 13.43 9.93 -17.54
CA ARG A 12 14.02 10.63 -18.68
C ARG A 12 12.92 11.00 -19.66
N THR A 13 12.89 12.26 -20.01
CA THR A 13 12.20 12.78 -21.19
C THR A 13 13.24 13.22 -22.24
N GLU A 14 12.81 13.67 -23.40
CA GLU A 14 13.74 14.16 -24.44
C GLU A 14 14.58 15.35 -23.98
N GLU A 15 14.06 16.16 -23.04
CA GLU A 15 14.69 17.42 -22.61
C GLU A 15 15.21 17.41 -21.16
N VAL A 16 14.69 16.52 -20.31
CA VAL A 16 14.96 16.57 -18.87
C VAL A 16 15.20 15.18 -18.29
N GLU A 17 16.22 15.07 -17.47
CA GLU A 17 16.48 13.92 -16.61
C GLU A 17 16.20 14.28 -15.14
N THR A 18 15.30 13.55 -14.48
CA THR A 18 14.96 13.78 -13.09
C THR A 18 15.27 12.52 -12.28
N THR A 19 16.18 12.65 -11.30
CA THR A 19 16.46 11.58 -10.35
C THR A 19 15.43 11.64 -9.22
N ALA A 20 14.48 10.72 -9.24
CA ALA A 20 13.43 10.63 -8.22
C ALA A 20 13.85 9.83 -6.99
N LEU A 21 14.75 8.86 -7.13
CA LEU A 21 15.38 8.13 -6.03
C LEU A 21 16.88 8.05 -6.26
N ASN A 22 17.65 8.36 -5.22
CA ASN A 22 19.10 8.41 -5.27
C ASN A 22 19.70 7.54 -4.16
N LYS A 23 20.17 6.35 -4.53
CA LYS A 23 20.86 5.40 -3.66
C LYS A 23 20.09 5.08 -2.35
N VAL A 24 18.80 4.80 -2.47
CA VAL A 24 17.96 4.48 -1.32
C VAL A 24 18.31 3.11 -0.77
N ASN A 25 18.67 3.08 0.51
CA ASN A 25 18.93 1.86 1.27
C ASN A 25 17.90 1.75 2.40
N VAL A 26 17.03 0.75 2.32
CA VAL A 26 15.98 0.49 3.32
C VAL A 26 15.91 -1.02 3.57
N GLU A 27 15.80 -1.38 4.84
CA GLU A 27 15.49 -2.74 5.26
C GLU A 27 14.23 -2.72 6.12
N ILE A 28 13.20 -3.50 5.74
CA ILE A 28 11.93 -3.62 6.45
C ILE A 28 11.69 -5.08 6.77
N LYS A 29 11.48 -5.39 8.04
CA LYS A 29 11.24 -6.75 8.53
C LYS A 29 9.77 -7.12 8.38
N GLU A 30 9.50 -8.41 8.42
CA GLU A 30 8.14 -8.93 8.46
C GLU A 30 7.41 -8.46 9.73
N GLY A 31 6.16 -8.04 9.60
CA GLY A 31 5.35 -7.52 10.70
C GLY A 31 5.67 -6.07 11.12
N GLU A 32 6.62 -5.38 10.50
CA GLU A 32 6.83 -3.95 10.79
C GLU A 32 5.71 -3.09 10.20
N PHE A 33 5.32 -2.04 10.92
CA PHE A 33 4.57 -0.90 10.38
C PHE A 33 5.52 0.27 10.20
N VAL A 34 5.85 0.60 8.96
CA VAL A 34 6.80 1.67 8.62
C VAL A 34 6.06 2.83 7.97
N SER A 35 6.25 4.04 8.51
CA SER A 35 5.78 5.28 7.89
C SER A 35 6.91 5.95 7.12
N ILE A 36 6.64 6.38 5.89
CA ILE A 36 7.57 7.14 5.04
C ILE A 36 7.07 8.57 4.95
N MET A 37 7.85 9.50 5.42
CA MET A 37 7.54 10.93 5.42
C MET A 37 8.52 11.72 4.54
N GLY A 38 8.10 12.92 4.15
CA GLY A 38 8.92 13.88 3.42
C GLY A 38 8.08 14.88 2.63
N PRO A 39 8.69 15.96 2.12
CA PRO A 39 7.98 16.98 1.36
C PRO A 39 7.36 16.43 0.07
N SER A 40 6.42 17.17 -0.53
CA SER A 40 5.87 16.81 -1.83
C SER A 40 6.98 16.73 -2.88
N GLY A 41 6.91 15.74 -3.78
CA GLY A 41 7.90 15.56 -4.85
C GLY A 41 9.23 14.90 -4.43
N CYS A 42 9.47 14.57 -3.15
CA CYS A 42 10.73 13.98 -2.71
C CYS A 42 10.94 12.49 -3.07
N GLY A 43 10.01 11.86 -3.81
CA GLY A 43 10.17 10.48 -4.28
C GLY A 43 9.38 9.41 -3.51
N LYS A 44 8.52 9.76 -2.51
CA LYS A 44 7.76 8.80 -1.68
C LYS A 44 6.90 7.83 -2.49
N SER A 45 6.01 8.34 -3.35
CA SER A 45 5.14 7.51 -4.18
C SER A 45 5.95 6.73 -5.23
N THR A 46 7.08 7.28 -5.70
CA THR A 46 8.01 6.56 -6.58
C THR A 46 8.60 5.35 -5.86
N LEU A 47 9.06 5.55 -4.62
CA LEU A 47 9.57 4.44 -3.80
C LEU A 47 8.47 3.40 -3.55
N LEU A 48 7.28 3.84 -3.16
CA LEU A 48 6.14 2.95 -2.93
C LEU A 48 5.78 2.14 -4.18
N ASN A 49 5.79 2.75 -5.37
CA ASN A 49 5.51 2.08 -6.64
C ASN A 49 6.55 1.01 -6.97
N ILE A 50 7.83 1.26 -6.70
CA ILE A 50 8.88 0.26 -6.89
C ILE A 50 8.75 -0.87 -5.88
N LEU A 51 8.54 -0.56 -4.59
CA LEU A 51 8.30 -1.56 -3.54
C LEU A 51 7.05 -2.40 -3.85
N GLY A 52 6.06 -1.78 -4.48
CA GLY A 52 4.82 -2.44 -4.93
C GLY A 52 4.94 -3.18 -6.25
N LEU A 53 6.11 -3.23 -6.88
CA LEU A 53 6.33 -3.86 -8.18
C LEU A 53 5.44 -3.26 -9.30
N LEU A 54 4.99 -2.00 -9.13
CA LEU A 54 4.25 -1.25 -10.15
C LEU A 54 5.21 -0.59 -11.14
N ASP A 55 6.44 -0.27 -10.69
CA ASP A 55 7.49 0.30 -11.51
C ASP A 55 8.83 -0.41 -11.26
N ASN A 56 9.81 -0.19 -12.13
CA ASN A 56 11.15 -0.75 -12.01
C ASN A 56 12.14 0.31 -11.53
N PRO A 57 13.14 -0.06 -10.72
CA PRO A 57 14.28 0.80 -10.48
C PRO A 57 15.10 1.00 -11.78
N SER A 58 15.79 2.12 -11.87
CA SER A 58 16.78 2.38 -12.93
C SER A 58 18.14 1.79 -12.60
N GLY A 59 18.42 1.52 -11.32
CA GLY A 59 19.66 0.94 -10.80
C GLY A 59 19.52 0.53 -9.35
N GLY A 60 20.55 -0.15 -8.84
CA GLY A 60 20.54 -0.76 -7.52
C GLY A 60 19.80 -2.08 -7.48
N GLU A 61 19.61 -2.61 -6.28
CA GLU A 61 18.97 -3.91 -6.06
C GLU A 61 17.75 -3.76 -5.17
N TYR A 62 16.72 -4.58 -5.45
CA TYR A 62 15.52 -4.69 -4.63
C TYR A 62 15.23 -6.17 -4.36
N TYR A 63 15.17 -6.50 -3.07
CA TYR A 63 14.81 -7.83 -2.57
C TYR A 63 13.43 -7.77 -1.89
N LEU A 64 12.53 -8.66 -2.29
CA LEU A 64 11.22 -8.88 -1.69
C LEU A 64 11.07 -10.36 -1.34
N LEU A 65 10.76 -10.69 -0.08
CA LEU A 65 10.63 -12.07 0.40
C LEU A 65 11.88 -12.91 0.09
N ASP A 66 13.06 -12.29 0.28
CA ASP A 66 14.39 -12.86 0.04
C ASP A 66 14.73 -13.16 -1.43
N GLU A 67 13.87 -12.77 -2.38
CA GLU A 67 14.11 -12.86 -3.82
C GLU A 67 14.56 -11.51 -4.39
N GLU A 68 15.61 -11.50 -5.23
CA GLU A 68 16.03 -10.29 -5.96
C GLU A 68 15.07 -10.06 -7.14
N VAL A 69 14.31 -8.93 -7.07
CA VAL A 69 13.20 -8.67 -7.99
C VAL A 69 13.43 -7.50 -8.94
N SER A 70 14.57 -6.81 -8.86
CA SER A 70 14.88 -5.60 -9.65
C SER A 70 14.80 -5.85 -11.16
N LYS A 71 15.11 -7.06 -11.59
CA LYS A 71 15.17 -7.45 -13.01
C LYS A 71 13.99 -8.30 -13.46
N TYR A 72 12.94 -8.41 -12.63
CA TYR A 72 11.76 -9.19 -12.97
C TYR A 72 11.02 -8.60 -14.16
N SER A 73 10.58 -9.49 -15.06
CA SER A 73 9.65 -9.15 -16.14
C SER A 73 8.30 -8.75 -15.57
N GLU A 74 7.48 -8.03 -16.34
CA GLU A 74 6.13 -7.62 -15.91
C GLU A 74 5.28 -8.83 -15.47
N ARG A 75 5.38 -9.95 -16.17
CA ARG A 75 4.66 -11.18 -15.80
C ARG A 75 5.07 -11.72 -14.42
N GLN A 76 6.36 -11.70 -14.11
CA GLN A 76 6.87 -12.13 -12.80
C GLN A 76 6.45 -11.16 -11.71
N ARG A 77 6.58 -9.84 -11.93
CA ARG A 77 6.13 -8.80 -11.01
C ARG A 77 4.64 -8.90 -10.73
N SER A 78 3.81 -9.01 -11.77
CA SER A 78 2.36 -9.15 -11.63
C SER A 78 1.97 -10.39 -10.82
N ASN A 79 2.66 -11.52 -11.05
CA ASN A 79 2.40 -12.75 -10.29
C ASN A 79 2.80 -12.61 -8.82
N LEU A 80 3.94 -11.98 -8.52
CA LEU A 80 4.38 -11.77 -7.14
C LEU A 80 3.48 -10.76 -6.43
N ARG A 81 3.13 -9.66 -7.09
CA ARG A 81 2.24 -8.61 -6.60
C ARG A 81 0.87 -9.13 -6.20
N LYS A 82 0.16 -9.82 -7.11
CA LYS A 82 -1.21 -10.32 -6.87
C LYS A 82 -1.33 -11.30 -5.69
N ASN A 83 -0.22 -11.96 -5.32
CA ASN A 83 -0.23 -12.96 -4.26
C ASN A 83 0.26 -12.43 -2.91
N ASN A 84 0.99 -11.29 -2.91
CA ASN A 84 1.70 -10.87 -1.70
C ASN A 84 1.45 -9.41 -1.32
N ILE A 85 0.92 -8.56 -2.22
CA ILE A 85 0.84 -7.12 -2.00
C ILE A 85 -0.60 -6.63 -2.11
N GLY A 86 -1.08 -5.94 -1.09
CA GLY A 86 -2.31 -5.15 -1.09
C GLY A 86 -1.99 -3.66 -1.23
N PHE A 87 -2.83 -2.91 -1.95
CA PHE A 87 -2.66 -1.47 -2.13
C PHE A 87 -3.85 -0.70 -1.58
N VAL A 88 -3.56 0.37 -0.85
CA VAL A 88 -4.52 1.35 -0.38
C VAL A 88 -4.07 2.72 -0.89
N PHE A 89 -4.89 3.38 -1.70
CA PHE A 89 -4.57 4.67 -2.34
C PHE A 89 -5.39 5.81 -1.75
N GLN A 90 -4.87 7.01 -1.81
CA GLN A 90 -5.55 8.24 -1.40
C GLN A 90 -6.87 8.45 -2.15
N SER A 91 -6.93 8.16 -3.45
CA SER A 91 -8.11 8.33 -4.31
C SER A 91 -9.00 7.07 -4.36
N PHE A 92 -8.86 6.15 -3.40
CA PHE A 92 -9.58 4.89 -3.27
C PHE A 92 -9.37 3.93 -4.46
N ASN A 93 -9.30 4.42 -5.69
CA ASN A 93 -9.13 3.67 -6.94
C ASN A 93 -10.15 2.53 -7.07
N LEU A 94 -11.40 2.80 -6.70
CA LEU A 94 -12.52 1.89 -6.92
C LEU A 94 -12.96 1.97 -8.39
N ILE A 95 -13.50 0.88 -8.90
CA ILE A 95 -14.08 0.83 -10.24
C ILE A 95 -15.54 1.24 -10.13
N ASP A 96 -15.89 2.37 -10.73
CA ASP A 96 -17.20 3.02 -10.59
C ASP A 96 -18.36 2.21 -11.15
N GLU A 97 -18.10 1.37 -12.15
CA GLU A 97 -19.07 0.50 -12.81
C GLU A 97 -19.30 -0.82 -12.06
N LEU A 98 -18.51 -1.10 -11.04
CA LEU A 98 -18.65 -2.28 -10.19
C LEU A 98 -19.31 -1.94 -8.86
N THR A 99 -20.13 -2.84 -8.36
CA THR A 99 -20.65 -2.79 -7.00
C THR A 99 -19.52 -2.88 -5.97
N ILE A 100 -19.82 -2.59 -4.70
CA ILE A 100 -18.87 -2.75 -3.59
C ILE A 100 -18.45 -4.20 -3.45
N HIS A 101 -19.38 -5.15 -3.56
CA HIS A 101 -19.07 -6.58 -3.57
C HIS A 101 -18.07 -6.92 -4.68
N GLU A 102 -18.32 -6.49 -5.91
CA GLU A 102 -17.47 -6.78 -7.07
C GLU A 102 -16.10 -6.12 -6.97
N ASN A 103 -16.02 -4.88 -6.45
CA ASN A 103 -14.74 -4.22 -6.19
C ASN A 103 -13.87 -5.02 -5.21
N VAL A 104 -14.47 -5.55 -4.14
CA VAL A 104 -13.76 -6.36 -3.14
C VAL A 104 -13.42 -7.75 -3.69
N GLU A 105 -14.27 -8.34 -4.54
CA GLU A 105 -14.05 -9.66 -5.16
C GLU A 105 -12.91 -9.66 -6.19
N LEU A 106 -12.68 -8.53 -6.86
CA LEU A 106 -11.81 -8.42 -8.04
C LEU A 106 -10.40 -9.05 -7.86
N PRO A 107 -9.66 -8.84 -6.77
CA PRO A 107 -8.35 -9.46 -6.58
C PRO A 107 -8.39 -11.00 -6.55
N LEU A 108 -9.47 -11.59 -6.05
CA LEU A 108 -9.64 -13.05 -6.01
C LEU A 108 -9.87 -13.65 -7.39
N LEU A 109 -10.49 -12.89 -8.32
CA LEU A 109 -10.61 -13.28 -9.72
C LEU A 109 -9.23 -13.40 -10.38
N TYR A 110 -8.33 -12.44 -10.13
CA TYR A 110 -6.96 -12.48 -10.64
C TYR A 110 -6.12 -13.62 -10.04
N GLN A 111 -6.46 -14.07 -8.82
CA GLN A 111 -5.85 -15.24 -8.20
C GLN A 111 -6.47 -16.56 -8.69
N ASN A 112 -7.52 -16.53 -9.54
CA ASN A 112 -8.29 -17.69 -9.98
C ASN A 112 -8.93 -18.49 -8.83
N VAL A 113 -9.36 -17.82 -7.76
CA VAL A 113 -10.07 -18.45 -6.64
C VAL A 113 -11.44 -18.93 -7.09
N PRO A 114 -11.88 -20.17 -6.77
CA PRO A 114 -13.19 -20.68 -7.14
C PRO A 114 -14.34 -19.80 -6.62
N SER A 115 -15.43 -19.70 -7.40
CA SER A 115 -16.57 -18.80 -7.11
C SER A 115 -17.18 -19.02 -5.72
N SER A 116 -17.33 -20.29 -5.28
CA SER A 116 -17.86 -20.62 -3.96
C SER A 116 -17.01 -20.03 -2.81
N GLN A 117 -15.68 -20.10 -2.93
CA GLN A 117 -14.76 -19.55 -1.94
C GLN A 117 -14.68 -18.01 -2.03
N ARG A 118 -14.85 -17.43 -3.23
CA ARG A 118 -14.84 -15.97 -3.38
C ARG A 118 -15.98 -15.33 -2.62
N LYS A 119 -17.21 -15.88 -2.80
CA LYS A 119 -18.40 -15.36 -2.12
C LYS A 119 -18.21 -15.32 -0.60
N GLU A 120 -17.79 -16.42 0.00
CA GLU A 120 -17.53 -16.52 1.45
C GLU A 120 -16.51 -15.48 1.93
N ARG A 121 -15.35 -15.38 1.22
CA ARG A 121 -14.30 -14.41 1.59
C ARG A 121 -14.75 -12.96 1.44
N VAL A 122 -15.56 -12.64 0.42
CA VAL A 122 -16.09 -11.29 0.22
C VAL A 122 -17.08 -10.94 1.33
N GLU A 123 -17.98 -11.87 1.69
CA GLU A 123 -18.92 -11.66 2.78
C GLU A 123 -18.18 -11.43 4.11
N GLU A 124 -17.18 -12.24 4.46
CA GLU A 124 -16.31 -12.04 5.64
C GLU A 124 -15.63 -10.66 5.63
N ALA A 125 -15.06 -10.25 4.49
CA ALA A 125 -14.40 -8.95 4.38
C ALA A 125 -15.39 -7.79 4.52
N LEU A 126 -16.56 -7.88 3.89
CA LEU A 126 -17.60 -6.86 4.00
C LEU A 126 -18.15 -6.73 5.42
N GLU A 127 -18.31 -7.84 6.14
CA GLU A 127 -18.69 -7.85 7.56
C GLU A 127 -17.61 -7.17 8.43
N ARG A 128 -16.35 -7.58 8.26
CA ARG A 128 -15.20 -7.03 9.01
C ARG A 128 -15.11 -5.51 8.93
N PHE A 129 -15.39 -4.94 7.74
CA PHE A 129 -15.30 -3.50 7.50
C PHE A 129 -16.64 -2.77 7.59
N ASN A 130 -17.71 -3.41 8.11
CA ASN A 130 -19.06 -2.87 8.25
C ASN A 130 -19.65 -2.38 6.92
N LEU A 131 -19.46 -3.14 5.84
CA LEU A 131 -19.88 -2.81 4.47
C LEU A 131 -21.02 -3.70 3.94
N MET A 132 -21.43 -4.76 4.66
CA MET A 132 -22.51 -5.68 4.25
C MET A 132 -23.79 -4.97 3.81
N PRO A 133 -24.31 -3.94 4.53
CA PRO A 133 -25.52 -3.23 4.10
C PRO A 133 -25.36 -2.47 2.78
N ARG A 134 -24.12 -2.29 2.31
CA ARG A 134 -23.74 -1.53 1.12
C ARG A 134 -23.23 -2.38 -0.04
N GLN A 135 -23.23 -3.70 0.09
CA GLN A 135 -22.60 -4.62 -0.87
C GLN A 135 -23.05 -4.42 -2.33
N ASN A 136 -24.34 -4.08 -2.53
CA ASN A 136 -24.93 -3.87 -3.86
C ASN A 136 -24.91 -2.40 -4.32
N HIS A 137 -24.30 -1.49 -3.54
CA HIS A 137 -24.14 -0.08 -3.93
C HIS A 137 -22.91 0.07 -4.83
N PHE A 138 -22.89 1.16 -5.58
CA PHE A 138 -21.75 1.60 -6.38
C PHE A 138 -20.90 2.62 -5.59
N PRO A 139 -19.61 2.81 -5.93
CA PRO A 139 -18.73 3.73 -5.22
C PRO A 139 -19.29 5.14 -5.03
N GLN A 140 -19.95 5.71 -6.05
CA GLN A 140 -20.50 7.06 -6.02
C GLN A 140 -21.65 7.24 -4.99
N GLN A 141 -22.21 6.14 -4.48
CA GLN A 141 -23.28 6.15 -3.49
C GLN A 141 -22.75 6.10 -2.04
N LEU A 142 -21.42 6.07 -1.87
CA LEU A 142 -20.74 5.95 -0.58
C LEU A 142 -20.05 7.26 -0.19
N SER A 143 -19.97 7.52 1.13
CA SER A 143 -19.08 8.57 1.65
C SER A 143 -17.60 8.23 1.42
N GLY A 144 -16.71 9.23 1.45
CA GLY A 144 -15.27 9.02 1.28
C GLY A 144 -14.70 7.98 2.28
N GLY A 145 -15.10 8.05 3.55
CA GLY A 145 -14.69 7.07 4.55
C GLY A 145 -15.18 5.65 4.25
N GLN A 146 -16.41 5.51 3.72
CA GLN A 146 -16.91 4.20 3.28
C GLN A 146 -16.13 3.68 2.07
N GLN A 147 -15.84 4.53 1.08
CA GLN A 147 -15.04 4.18 -0.09
C GLN A 147 -13.64 3.72 0.32
N GLN A 148 -13.01 4.40 1.30
CA GLN A 148 -11.70 3.99 1.79
C GLN A 148 -11.76 2.65 2.52
N ARG A 149 -12.79 2.37 3.31
CA ARG A 149 -12.98 1.03 3.90
C ARG A 149 -13.13 -0.06 2.84
N VAL A 150 -13.80 0.23 1.72
CA VAL A 150 -13.86 -0.70 0.57
C VAL A 150 -12.47 -0.91 -0.03
N ALA A 151 -11.67 0.15 -0.20
CA ALA A 151 -10.31 0.04 -0.70
C ALA A 151 -9.43 -0.80 0.23
N VAL A 152 -9.56 -0.65 1.56
CA VAL A 152 -8.86 -1.50 2.54
C VAL A 152 -9.36 -2.94 2.46
N ALA A 153 -10.68 -3.19 2.43
CA ALA A 153 -11.24 -4.53 2.30
C ALA A 153 -10.72 -5.23 1.03
N ARG A 154 -10.69 -4.52 -0.10
CA ARG A 154 -10.12 -5.01 -1.37
C ARG A 154 -8.63 -5.32 -1.26
N ALA A 155 -7.87 -4.51 -0.54
CA ALA A 155 -6.44 -4.73 -0.36
C ALA A 155 -6.13 -5.99 0.46
N VAL A 156 -6.96 -6.33 1.44
CA VAL A 156 -6.70 -7.44 2.38
C VAL A 156 -7.36 -8.77 1.98
N ILE A 157 -8.28 -8.78 1.04
CA ILE A 157 -9.08 -9.97 0.66
C ILE A 157 -8.20 -11.15 0.21
N THR A 158 -7.02 -10.87 -0.35
CA THR A 158 -6.03 -11.87 -0.76
C THR A 158 -5.15 -12.36 0.36
N ARG A 159 -5.30 -11.82 1.58
CA ARG A 159 -4.42 -12.06 2.73
C ARG A 159 -2.95 -11.78 2.39
N PRO A 160 -2.63 -10.54 1.96
CA PRO A 160 -1.29 -10.21 1.51
C PRO A 160 -0.30 -10.19 2.69
N LYS A 161 0.99 -10.43 2.38
CA LYS A 161 2.08 -10.28 3.36
C LYS A 161 2.49 -8.82 3.58
N LEU A 162 2.19 -7.97 2.59
CA LEU A 162 2.56 -6.55 2.57
C LEU A 162 1.37 -5.70 2.14
N ILE A 163 1.09 -4.65 2.90
CA ILE A 163 0.18 -3.58 2.49
C ILE A 163 1.00 -2.33 2.23
N LEU A 164 0.78 -1.72 1.08
CA LEU A 164 1.33 -0.42 0.68
C LEU A 164 0.20 0.61 0.67
N ALA A 165 0.31 1.62 1.53
CA ALA A 165 -0.69 2.66 1.68
C ALA A 165 -0.10 4.02 1.25
N ASP A 166 -0.62 4.60 0.17
CA ASP A 166 -0.21 5.93 -0.31
C ASP A 166 -1.23 6.96 0.14
N GLU A 167 -0.88 7.77 1.15
CA GLU A 167 -1.72 8.81 1.75
C GLU A 167 -3.15 8.31 2.10
N PRO A 168 -3.31 7.20 2.86
CA PRO A 168 -4.60 6.51 3.00
C PRO A 168 -5.69 7.33 3.68
N THR A 169 -5.33 8.46 4.31
CA THR A 169 -6.24 9.37 5.01
C THR A 169 -6.35 10.73 4.34
N GLY A 170 -5.64 10.97 3.24
CA GLY A 170 -5.47 12.30 2.64
C GLY A 170 -6.75 12.95 2.11
N ASN A 171 -7.79 12.18 1.82
CA ASN A 171 -9.10 12.67 1.34
C ASN A 171 -10.22 12.48 2.37
N LEU A 172 -9.87 12.28 3.65
CA LEU A 172 -10.82 12.00 4.72
C LEU A 172 -10.79 13.11 5.79
N ASP A 173 -11.93 13.28 6.47
CA ASP A 173 -11.93 14.00 7.73
C ASP A 173 -11.26 13.18 8.85
N SER A 174 -10.98 13.83 9.99
CA SER A 174 -10.22 13.23 11.08
C SER A 174 -10.89 11.95 11.63
N ALA A 175 -12.22 11.93 11.75
CA ALA A 175 -12.92 10.78 12.32
C ALA A 175 -12.80 9.53 11.42
N HIS A 176 -13.01 9.69 10.12
CA HIS A 176 -12.85 8.61 9.16
C HIS A 176 -11.37 8.23 8.96
N GLY A 177 -10.44 9.20 9.08
CA GLY A 177 -9.01 8.95 9.08
C GLY A 177 -8.60 8.01 10.21
N GLU A 178 -9.05 8.26 11.43
CA GLU A 178 -8.82 7.40 12.61
C GLU A 178 -9.36 5.97 12.42
N GLU A 179 -10.56 5.82 11.83
CA GLU A 179 -11.12 4.49 11.52
C GLU A 179 -10.24 3.69 10.56
N VAL A 180 -9.70 4.35 9.52
CA VAL A 180 -8.77 3.73 8.55
C VAL A 180 -7.46 3.33 9.23
N MET A 181 -6.89 4.23 10.04
CA MET A 181 -5.64 3.96 10.75
C MET A 181 -5.81 2.82 11.77
N SER A 182 -6.93 2.80 12.51
CA SER A 182 -7.27 1.69 13.42
C SER A 182 -7.34 0.35 12.66
N SER A 183 -7.96 0.33 11.47
CA SER A 183 -8.03 -0.86 10.64
C SER A 183 -6.64 -1.34 10.17
N LEU A 184 -5.75 -0.41 9.76
CA LEU A 184 -4.38 -0.74 9.37
C LEU A 184 -3.57 -1.25 10.57
N THR A 185 -3.72 -0.62 11.75
CA THR A 185 -3.06 -1.07 12.98
C THR A 185 -3.47 -2.49 13.35
N GLN A 186 -4.76 -2.79 13.33
CA GLN A 186 -5.25 -4.14 13.59
C GLN A 186 -4.67 -5.17 12.61
N LEU A 187 -4.59 -4.86 11.32
CA LEU A 187 -3.96 -5.73 10.31
C LEU A 187 -2.47 -5.97 10.59
N ASN A 188 -1.78 -4.95 11.10
CA ASN A 188 -0.37 -5.09 11.48
C ASN A 188 -0.21 -5.97 12.74
N GLU A 189 -1.05 -5.79 13.75
CA GLU A 189 -1.09 -6.64 14.94
C GLU A 189 -1.37 -8.12 14.60
N GLU A 190 -2.14 -8.38 13.54
CA GLU A 190 -2.38 -9.71 12.97
C GLU A 190 -1.17 -10.26 12.18
N GLY A 191 -0.07 -9.49 12.08
CA GLY A 191 1.20 -9.89 11.45
C GLY A 191 1.43 -9.39 10.03
N THR A 192 0.51 -8.59 9.45
CA THR A 192 0.72 -8.02 8.10
C THR A 192 1.76 -6.89 8.16
N THR A 193 2.75 -6.91 7.27
CA THR A 193 3.70 -5.81 7.13
C THR A 193 3.03 -4.63 6.45
N ILE A 194 3.22 -3.40 6.98
CA ILE A 194 2.62 -2.20 6.41
C ILE A 194 3.69 -1.16 6.11
N ILE A 195 3.64 -0.59 4.92
CA ILE A 195 4.40 0.60 4.54
C ILE A 195 3.39 1.67 4.15
N MET A 196 3.38 2.75 4.90
CA MET A 196 2.51 3.89 4.66
C MET A 196 3.31 5.13 4.29
N VAL A 197 2.94 5.74 3.18
CA VAL A 197 3.40 7.10 2.85
C VAL A 197 2.40 8.10 3.40
N THR A 198 2.87 9.10 4.12
CA THR A 198 2.02 10.19 4.59
C THR A 198 2.82 11.49 4.78
N HIS A 199 2.14 12.63 4.63
CA HIS A 199 2.67 13.93 4.98
C HIS A 199 2.17 14.40 6.37
N SER A 200 1.25 13.68 7.00
CA SER A 200 0.72 13.98 8.33
C SER A 200 1.62 13.41 9.43
N PRO A 201 2.22 14.25 10.29
CA PRO A 201 2.99 13.77 11.43
C PRO A 201 2.15 12.90 12.39
N THR A 202 0.89 13.29 12.60
CA THR A 202 -0.03 12.56 13.49
C THR A 202 -0.25 11.12 13.01
N TYR A 203 -0.51 10.93 11.71
CA TYR A 203 -0.71 9.59 11.18
C TYR A 203 0.60 8.81 11.01
N ALA A 204 1.74 9.49 10.85
CA ALA A 204 3.03 8.82 10.80
C ALA A 204 3.39 8.12 12.12
N GLU A 205 2.90 8.61 13.25
CA GLU A 205 3.14 8.04 14.59
C GLU A 205 2.46 6.67 14.80
N TYR A 206 1.52 6.26 13.93
CA TYR A 206 0.99 4.90 13.92
C TYR A 206 2.04 3.87 13.51
N GLY A 207 3.03 4.26 12.71
CA GLY A 207 4.17 3.42 12.38
C GLY A 207 5.11 3.24 13.57
N THR A 208 5.56 2.00 13.78
CA THR A 208 6.62 1.70 14.78
C THR A 208 7.97 2.27 14.39
N ARG A 209 8.11 2.76 13.16
CA ARG A 209 9.33 3.35 12.58
C ARG A 209 8.98 4.37 11.52
N ILE A 210 9.70 5.50 11.52
CA ILE A 210 9.51 6.59 10.57
C ILE A 210 10.77 6.78 9.76
N ILE A 211 10.66 6.67 8.44
CA ILE A 211 11.73 6.95 7.47
C ILE A 211 11.44 8.30 6.83
N HIS A 212 12.38 9.22 6.92
CA HIS A 212 12.27 10.51 6.25
C HIS A 212 13.02 10.49 4.91
N LEU A 213 12.29 10.79 3.84
CA LEU A 213 12.81 10.91 2.49
C LEU A 213 12.93 12.41 2.14
N PHE A 214 14.07 12.81 1.60
CA PHE A 214 14.33 14.18 1.10
C PHE A 214 15.15 14.09 -0.19
N ASP A 215 14.71 14.76 -1.25
CA ASP A 215 15.37 14.79 -2.57
C ASP A 215 15.83 13.40 -3.04
N GLY A 216 14.90 12.43 -2.95
CA GLY A 216 15.14 11.06 -3.40
C GLY A 216 16.06 10.23 -2.50
N SER A 217 16.50 10.75 -1.35
CA SER A 217 17.41 10.04 -0.43
C SER A 217 16.80 9.87 0.95
N VAL A 218 17.13 8.78 1.65
CA VAL A 218 16.77 8.58 3.06
C VAL A 218 17.71 9.44 3.91
N VAL A 219 17.13 10.38 4.67
CA VAL A 219 17.89 11.30 5.54
C VAL A 219 17.87 10.90 7.00
N THR A 220 16.76 10.31 7.48
CA THR A 220 16.65 9.75 8.81
C THR A 220 15.77 8.51 8.82
N ASP A 221 16.08 7.60 9.73
CA ASP A 221 15.39 6.36 9.95
C ASP A 221 15.30 6.13 11.46
N VAL A 222 14.18 6.53 12.06
CA VAL A 222 13.99 6.61 13.50
C VAL A 222 12.92 5.62 13.94
N LYS A 223 13.21 4.83 14.97
CA LYS A 223 12.17 4.02 15.63
C LYS A 223 11.12 4.96 16.25
N GLY A 224 9.87 4.81 15.82
CA GLY A 224 8.72 5.47 16.44
C GLY A 224 8.57 5.03 17.91
N LYS A 225 7.92 5.85 18.72
CA LYS A 225 7.49 5.40 20.05
C LYS A 225 6.30 4.44 19.85
N PRO A 226 6.31 3.24 20.47
CA PRO A 226 5.09 2.44 20.49
C PRO A 226 3.96 3.24 21.14
N MET A 227 2.81 3.33 20.48
CA MET A 227 1.61 3.86 21.15
C MET A 227 1.23 2.88 22.26
N VAL A 228 1.19 3.38 23.50
CA VAL A 228 0.76 2.67 24.71
C VAL A 228 -0.75 2.74 24.80
#